data_7b6c7972c49ca16e9099869898a48658
#
_entry.id   7b6c7972c49ca16e9099869898a48658
#
_cell.length_a   1.000
_cell.length_b   1.000
_cell.length_c   1.000
_cell.angle_alpha   90.00
_cell.angle_beta   90.00
_cell.angle_gamma   90.00
#
_symmetry.space_group_name_H-M   'P 1'
#
loop_
_entity.id
_entity.type
_entity.pdbx_description
1 polymer ?
#
loop_
_entity_poly.entity_id
_entity_poly.type
_entity_poly.pdbx_seq_one_letter_code
_entity_poly.pdbx_strand_id
1 'polypeptide(L)'
;WREQVGMLGIRLTFHNRFQKAWLHDGTADWFWGVAERLRIPLMLFVPDSLVEIGRIAERFPELKLVLDHLALFGRYDDQLMSKLSPTLALARFPNIAVKATCMPNLVSEDYPFPSLLAAIHRIVDVYGPDRTFWGSDVSRLKCSWRECRTLFMEECSFLSSDDLEW
;
A
#
# COMPACT_ATOMS: atom_id res chain seq x y z
N TRP A 1 23.56 0.26 8.98
CA TRP A 1 22.09 0.18 9.03
C TRP A 1 21.60 -1.24 8.72
N ARG A 2 21.97 -1.82 7.58
CA ARG A 2 21.50 -3.12 7.10
C ARG A 2 21.88 -4.30 8.00
N GLU A 3 22.95 -4.19 8.74
CA GLU A 3 23.46 -5.21 9.67
C GLU A 3 22.77 -5.21 11.03
N GLN A 4 21.90 -4.21 11.28
CA GLN A 4 21.16 -4.12 12.53
C GLN A 4 19.91 -5.00 12.48
N VAL A 5 19.73 -5.81 13.49
CA VAL A 5 18.55 -6.68 13.63
C VAL A 5 17.27 -5.84 13.65
N GLY A 6 16.28 -6.25 12.87
CA GLY A 6 14.99 -5.56 12.76
C GLY A 6 14.90 -4.46 11.69
N MET A 7 15.99 -4.14 10.99
CA MET A 7 15.99 -3.15 9.89
C MET A 7 15.59 -3.84 8.59
N LEU A 8 14.29 -3.81 8.26
CA LEU A 8 13.70 -4.52 7.12
C LEU A 8 13.60 -3.68 5.84
N GLY A 9 13.53 -2.36 5.96
CA GLY A 9 13.36 -1.46 4.83
C GLY A 9 13.37 0.00 5.24
N ILE A 10 13.23 0.90 4.27
CA ILE A 10 13.14 2.35 4.50
C ILE A 10 11.73 2.81 4.16
N ARG A 11 11.13 3.62 5.04
CA ARG A 11 9.85 4.27 4.79
C ARG A 11 10.06 5.71 4.40
N LEU A 12 9.46 6.12 3.27
CA LEU A 12 9.44 7.49 2.79
C LEU A 12 8.00 7.96 2.60
N THR A 13 7.79 9.25 2.76
CA THR A 13 6.47 9.85 2.56
C THR A 13 6.57 11.06 1.64
N PHE A 14 5.68 11.11 0.64
CA PHE A 14 5.61 12.15 -0.39
C PHE A 14 4.21 12.80 -0.42
N HIS A 15 3.64 13.06 0.75
CA HIS A 15 2.27 13.59 0.87
C HIS A 15 2.20 15.12 0.87
N ASN A 16 3.27 15.82 1.23
CA ASN A 16 3.29 17.28 1.20
C ASN A 16 3.97 17.82 -0.07
N ARG A 17 3.73 19.11 -0.36
CA ARG A 17 4.21 19.78 -1.57
C ARG A 17 5.72 19.66 -1.78
N PHE A 18 6.51 19.81 -0.72
CA PHE A 18 7.97 19.80 -0.84
C PHE A 18 8.49 18.39 -1.17
N GLN A 19 7.96 17.39 -0.48
CA GLN A 19 8.36 16.00 -0.73
C GLN A 19 7.88 15.49 -2.10
N LYS A 20 6.67 15.88 -2.55
CA LYS A 20 6.19 15.56 -3.90
C LYS A 20 7.13 16.10 -4.98
N ALA A 21 7.68 17.31 -4.79
CA ALA A 21 8.60 17.89 -5.75
C ALA A 21 9.82 17.01 -6.02
N TRP A 22 10.34 16.30 -5.02
CA TRP A 22 11.50 15.41 -5.15
C TRP A 22 11.30 14.25 -6.13
N LEU A 23 10.05 13.88 -6.39
CA LEU A 23 9.71 12.86 -7.39
C LEU A 23 9.80 13.38 -8.83
N HIS A 24 9.82 14.72 -9.02
CA HIS A 24 9.76 15.37 -10.32
C HIS A 24 11.01 16.16 -10.69
N ASP A 25 11.74 16.67 -9.68
CA ASP A 25 12.87 17.58 -9.86
C ASP A 25 14.26 16.90 -9.86
N GLY A 26 14.26 15.57 -9.78
CA GLY A 26 15.48 14.76 -9.76
C GLY A 26 16.15 14.64 -8.38
N THR A 27 15.65 15.32 -7.36
CA THR A 27 16.24 15.28 -5.99
C THR A 27 16.33 13.85 -5.44
N ALA A 28 15.34 12.99 -5.73
CA ALA A 28 15.30 11.61 -5.25
C ALA A 28 15.96 10.60 -6.22
N ASP A 29 16.38 10.99 -7.41
CA ASP A 29 16.79 10.04 -8.47
C ASP A 29 17.96 9.14 -8.08
N TRP A 30 18.94 9.70 -7.38
CA TRP A 30 20.11 8.94 -6.92
C TRP A 30 19.73 7.83 -5.93
N PHE A 31 18.66 8.03 -5.18
CA PHE A 31 18.26 7.15 -4.08
C PHE A 31 17.69 5.82 -4.59
N TRP A 32 16.92 5.83 -5.67
CA TRP A 32 16.28 4.62 -6.20
C TRP A 32 17.30 3.57 -6.62
N GLY A 33 18.30 3.97 -7.40
CA GLY A 33 19.37 3.04 -7.84
C GLY A 33 20.26 2.57 -6.69
N VAL A 34 20.45 3.38 -5.66
CA VAL A 34 21.17 2.95 -4.44
C VAL A 34 20.36 1.91 -3.66
N ALA A 35 19.07 2.14 -3.47
CA ALA A 35 18.18 1.23 -2.76
C ALA A 35 18.08 -0.13 -3.49
N GLU A 36 17.94 -0.11 -4.83
CA GLU A 36 17.93 -1.33 -5.65
C GLU A 36 19.22 -2.13 -5.50
N ARG A 37 20.38 -1.50 -5.75
CA ARG A 37 21.70 -2.14 -5.64
C ARG A 37 21.96 -2.75 -4.26
N LEU A 38 21.49 -2.08 -3.21
CA LEU A 38 21.61 -2.53 -1.84
C LEU A 38 20.49 -3.49 -1.43
N ARG A 39 19.52 -3.77 -2.31
CA ARG A 39 18.34 -4.60 -2.04
C ARG A 39 17.58 -4.15 -0.78
N ILE A 40 17.37 -2.85 -0.66
CA ILE A 40 16.62 -2.25 0.45
C ILE A 40 15.17 -2.04 0.01
N PRO A 41 14.18 -2.75 0.57
CA PRO A 41 12.78 -2.51 0.27
C PRO A 41 12.35 -1.11 0.71
N LEU A 42 11.53 -0.46 -0.10
CA LEU A 42 11.02 0.88 0.18
C LEU A 42 9.51 0.85 0.42
N MET A 43 9.08 1.32 1.58
CA MET A 43 7.69 1.57 1.88
C MET A 43 7.38 3.04 1.58
N LEU A 44 6.40 3.29 0.72
CA LEU A 44 6.13 4.60 0.16
C LEU A 44 4.70 5.05 0.43
N PHE A 45 4.55 6.18 1.12
CA PHE A 45 3.29 6.89 1.16
C PHE A 45 3.28 8.01 0.13
N VAL A 46 2.57 7.79 -0.98
CA VAL A 46 2.66 8.61 -2.21
C VAL A 46 1.28 8.96 -2.79
N PRO A 47 0.37 9.55 -2.00
CA PRO A 47 -0.93 9.94 -2.54
C PRO A 47 -0.75 10.89 -3.74
N ASP A 48 -1.53 10.66 -4.81
CA ASP A 48 -1.55 11.45 -6.05
C ASP A 48 -0.25 11.46 -6.88
N SER A 49 0.69 10.51 -6.66
CA SER A 49 1.97 10.44 -7.39
C SER A 49 2.24 9.04 -7.95
N LEU A 50 1.19 8.30 -8.30
CA LEU A 50 1.31 6.90 -8.73
C LEU A 50 1.91 6.74 -10.14
N VAL A 51 1.80 7.75 -10.99
CA VAL A 51 2.44 7.76 -12.32
C VAL A 51 3.95 7.72 -12.17
N GLU A 52 4.50 8.52 -11.27
CA GLU A 52 5.92 8.59 -10.95
C GLU A 52 6.42 7.26 -10.37
N ILE A 53 5.64 6.66 -9.47
CA ILE A 53 5.97 5.35 -8.91
C ILE A 53 6.00 4.26 -9.99
N GLY A 54 5.07 4.28 -10.93
CA GLY A 54 5.10 3.39 -12.09
C GLY A 54 6.38 3.53 -12.92
N ARG A 55 6.84 4.77 -13.18
CA ARG A 55 8.10 5.03 -13.90
C ARG A 55 9.33 4.55 -13.11
N ILE A 56 9.32 4.74 -11.78
CA ILE A 56 10.40 4.25 -10.91
C ILE A 56 10.43 2.72 -10.93
N ALA A 57 9.28 2.05 -10.80
CA ALA A 57 9.18 0.61 -10.83
C ALA A 57 9.67 -0.01 -12.16
N GLU A 58 9.36 0.64 -13.28
CA GLU A 58 9.82 0.24 -14.61
C GLU A 58 11.33 0.42 -14.79
N ARG A 59 11.86 1.55 -14.30
CA ARG A 59 13.29 1.88 -14.40
C ARG A 59 14.18 1.04 -13.48
N PHE A 60 13.64 0.59 -12.34
CA PHE A 60 14.35 -0.16 -11.31
C PHE A 60 13.58 -1.46 -10.97
N PRO A 61 13.61 -2.47 -11.85
CA PRO A 61 12.74 -3.65 -11.75
C PRO A 61 13.07 -4.58 -10.56
N GLU A 62 14.28 -4.52 -10.02
CA GLU A 62 14.68 -5.28 -8.83
C GLU A 62 14.38 -4.56 -7.51
N LEU A 63 14.02 -3.26 -7.57
CA LEU A 63 13.68 -2.47 -6.40
C LEU A 63 12.31 -2.88 -5.87
N LYS A 64 12.25 -3.37 -4.63
CA LYS A 64 10.98 -3.72 -3.97
C LYS A 64 10.30 -2.48 -3.42
N LEU A 65 9.14 -2.16 -3.96
CA LEU A 65 8.30 -1.03 -3.58
C LEU A 65 7.04 -1.52 -2.89
N VAL A 66 6.69 -0.94 -1.75
CA VAL A 66 5.46 -1.25 -1.01
C VAL A 66 4.67 0.04 -0.81
N LEU A 67 3.47 0.12 -1.36
CA LEU A 67 2.62 1.31 -1.24
C LEU A 67 1.87 1.30 0.08
N ASP A 68 2.18 2.25 0.96
CA ASP A 68 1.47 2.42 2.23
C ASP A 68 0.03 2.86 1.98
N HIS A 69 -0.92 2.24 2.68
CA HIS A 69 -2.35 2.60 2.67
C HIS A 69 -2.96 2.66 1.26
N LEU A 70 -2.49 1.79 0.34
CA LEU A 70 -2.91 1.78 -1.08
C LEU A 70 -2.66 3.11 -1.81
N ALA A 71 -1.74 3.95 -1.30
CA ALA A 71 -1.53 5.34 -1.70
C ALA A 71 -2.79 6.22 -1.57
N LEU A 72 -3.76 5.82 -0.74
CA LEU A 72 -5.00 6.55 -0.48
C LEU A 72 -4.90 7.39 0.80
N PHE A 73 -5.51 8.58 0.78
CA PHE A 73 -5.55 9.47 1.93
C PHE A 73 -6.89 10.21 1.96
N GLY A 74 -7.81 9.75 2.80
CA GLY A 74 -9.14 10.33 2.94
C GLY A 74 -10.25 9.30 3.03
N ARG A 75 -11.48 9.77 2.96
CA ARG A 75 -12.70 8.97 2.91
C ARG A 75 -13.31 9.11 1.53
N TYR A 76 -13.77 8.02 0.96
CA TYR A 76 -14.16 8.00 -0.44
C TYR A 76 -15.57 7.42 -0.70
N ASP A 77 -16.11 6.60 0.21
CA ASP A 77 -17.44 5.99 0.09
C ASP A 77 -17.71 5.47 -1.35
N ASP A 78 -18.73 5.95 -2.03
CA ASP A 78 -19.08 5.55 -3.39
C ASP A 78 -17.95 5.75 -4.42
N GLN A 79 -16.96 6.59 -4.13
CA GLN A 79 -15.82 6.84 -4.99
C GLN A 79 -14.65 5.89 -4.73
N LEU A 80 -14.72 5.01 -3.73
CA LEU A 80 -13.58 4.18 -3.31
C LEU A 80 -12.96 3.42 -4.48
N MET A 81 -13.76 2.73 -5.28
CA MET A 81 -13.25 1.94 -6.41
C MET A 81 -12.59 2.80 -7.48
N SER A 82 -13.13 3.98 -7.77
CA SER A 82 -12.53 4.90 -8.74
C SER A 82 -11.20 5.46 -8.23
N LYS A 83 -11.09 5.76 -6.93
CA LYS A 83 -9.86 6.23 -6.29
C LYS A 83 -8.81 5.14 -6.15
N LEU A 84 -9.22 3.90 -5.99
CA LEU A 84 -8.34 2.72 -5.94
C LEU A 84 -7.79 2.35 -7.33
N SER A 85 -8.50 2.64 -8.39
CA SER A 85 -8.16 2.24 -9.76
C SER A 85 -6.71 2.54 -10.18
N PRO A 86 -6.11 3.73 -9.91
CA PRO A 86 -4.71 3.98 -10.24
C PRO A 86 -3.73 3.08 -9.49
N THR A 87 -4.02 2.74 -8.23
CA THR A 87 -3.22 1.79 -7.45
C THR A 87 -3.32 0.39 -8.04
N LEU A 88 -4.52 -0.07 -8.40
CA LEU A 88 -4.73 -1.37 -9.04
C LEU A 88 -3.96 -1.48 -10.36
N ALA A 89 -3.87 -0.41 -11.14
CA ALA A 89 -3.14 -0.39 -12.40
C ALA A 89 -1.63 -0.63 -12.24
N LEU A 90 -1.07 -0.38 -11.06
CA LEU A 90 0.34 -0.64 -10.74
C LEU A 90 0.65 -2.12 -10.45
N ALA A 91 -0.36 -2.96 -10.27
CA ALA A 91 -0.17 -4.41 -10.06
C ALA A 91 0.55 -5.12 -11.22
N ARG A 92 0.54 -4.50 -12.42
CA ARG A 92 1.32 -4.96 -13.60
C ARG A 92 2.83 -5.00 -13.35
N PHE A 93 3.34 -4.23 -12.38
CA PHE A 93 4.74 -4.24 -12.00
C PHE A 93 4.96 -5.29 -10.90
N PRO A 94 5.74 -6.36 -11.15
CA PRO A 94 5.93 -7.46 -10.19
C PRO A 94 6.71 -7.04 -8.94
N ASN A 95 7.42 -5.92 -9.00
CA ASN A 95 8.20 -5.34 -7.91
C ASN A 95 7.40 -4.36 -7.04
N ILE A 96 6.10 -4.19 -7.29
CA ILE A 96 5.20 -3.39 -6.45
C ILE A 96 4.28 -4.31 -5.63
N ALA A 97 4.24 -4.07 -4.33
CA ALA A 97 3.29 -4.60 -3.38
C ALA A 97 2.49 -3.47 -2.71
N VAL A 98 1.42 -3.79 -2.03
CA VAL A 98 0.55 -2.82 -1.37
C VAL A 98 0.29 -3.18 0.09
N LYS A 99 0.07 -2.17 0.92
CA LYS A 99 -0.45 -2.36 2.26
C LYS A 99 -1.94 -1.97 2.29
N ALA A 100 -2.79 -2.96 2.44
CA ALA A 100 -4.22 -2.80 2.72
C ALA A 100 -4.40 -2.45 4.22
N THR A 101 -3.88 -1.29 4.59
CA THR A 101 -3.85 -0.81 5.98
C THR A 101 -4.83 0.34 6.17
N CYS A 102 -5.38 0.46 7.39
CA CYS A 102 -6.33 1.51 7.74
C CYS A 102 -7.60 1.51 6.85
N MET A 103 -7.95 0.36 6.28
CA MET A 103 -9.07 0.22 5.34
C MET A 103 -10.39 0.81 5.85
N PRO A 104 -10.80 0.57 7.12
CA PRO A 104 -12.03 1.13 7.67
C PRO A 104 -12.16 2.64 7.53
N ASN A 105 -11.04 3.38 7.50
CA ASN A 105 -11.06 4.85 7.37
C ASN A 105 -11.41 5.36 5.99
N LEU A 106 -11.39 4.48 4.97
CA LEU A 106 -11.68 4.86 3.59
C LEU A 106 -13.18 5.05 3.31
N VAL A 107 -14.04 4.55 4.21
CA VAL A 107 -15.50 4.59 4.09
C VAL A 107 -16.16 5.16 5.34
N SER A 108 -17.41 5.62 5.24
CA SER A 108 -18.20 6.10 6.38
C SER A 108 -18.95 4.98 7.11
N GLU A 109 -19.11 3.83 6.47
CA GLU A 109 -19.83 2.67 7.01
C GLU A 109 -19.27 2.20 8.35
N ASP A 110 -20.15 1.58 9.14
CA ASP A 110 -19.79 0.85 10.33
C ASP A 110 -19.43 -0.61 10.01
N TYR A 111 -18.83 -1.31 10.96
CA TYR A 111 -18.54 -2.74 10.83
C TYR A 111 -19.83 -3.54 10.45
N PRO A 112 -19.77 -4.46 9.50
CA PRO A 112 -18.58 -5.09 8.89
C PRO A 112 -18.02 -4.39 7.62
N PHE A 113 -18.34 -3.13 7.35
CA PHE A 113 -17.82 -2.34 6.22
C PHE A 113 -18.06 -3.01 4.85
N PRO A 114 -19.32 -3.26 4.43
CA PRO A 114 -19.61 -4.10 3.26
C PRO A 114 -18.99 -3.60 1.96
N SER A 115 -18.84 -2.29 1.75
CA SER A 115 -18.20 -1.75 0.55
C SER A 115 -16.69 -2.05 0.49
N LEU A 116 -16.02 -2.29 1.63
CA LEU A 116 -14.61 -2.66 1.66
C LEU A 116 -14.37 -4.09 1.18
N LEU A 117 -15.32 -5.01 1.33
CA LEU A 117 -15.14 -6.40 0.91
C LEU A 117 -14.86 -6.49 -0.60
N ALA A 118 -15.63 -5.76 -1.40
CA ALA A 118 -15.39 -5.71 -2.85
C ALA A 118 -14.03 -5.07 -3.20
N ALA A 119 -13.64 -4.03 -2.46
CA ALA A 119 -12.34 -3.37 -2.66
C ALA A 119 -11.17 -4.30 -2.29
N ILE A 120 -11.24 -4.99 -1.14
CA ILE A 120 -10.22 -5.95 -0.69
C ILE A 120 -10.11 -7.11 -1.68
N HIS A 121 -11.25 -7.68 -2.09
CA HIS A 121 -11.27 -8.75 -3.09
C HIS A 121 -10.55 -8.30 -4.37
N ARG A 122 -10.87 -7.12 -4.87
CA ARG A 122 -10.24 -6.60 -6.09
C ARG A 122 -8.74 -6.34 -5.93
N ILE A 123 -8.28 -5.92 -4.75
CA ILE A 123 -6.85 -5.75 -4.46
C ILE A 123 -6.14 -7.10 -4.52
N VAL A 124 -6.67 -8.10 -3.82
CA VAL A 124 -6.08 -9.46 -3.78
C VAL A 124 -6.11 -10.11 -5.16
N ASP A 125 -7.19 -9.94 -5.94
CA ASP A 125 -7.30 -10.41 -7.32
C ASP A 125 -6.14 -9.97 -8.21
N VAL A 126 -5.73 -8.69 -8.12
CA VAL A 126 -4.75 -8.13 -9.06
C VAL A 126 -3.32 -8.16 -8.54
N TYR A 127 -3.12 -8.05 -7.22
CA TYR A 127 -1.79 -8.11 -6.61
C TYR A 127 -1.40 -9.52 -6.20
N GLY A 128 -2.38 -10.37 -5.91
CA GLY A 128 -2.18 -11.64 -5.21
C GLY A 128 -1.98 -11.46 -3.70
N PRO A 129 -2.19 -12.53 -2.92
CA PRO A 129 -1.97 -12.50 -1.47
C PRO A 129 -0.51 -12.15 -1.14
N ASP A 130 0.48 -12.69 -1.86
CA ASP A 130 1.92 -12.46 -1.63
C ASP A 130 2.37 -11.01 -1.75
N ARG A 131 1.56 -10.14 -2.37
CA ARG A 131 1.86 -8.71 -2.55
C ARG A 131 0.84 -7.80 -1.90
N THR A 132 -0.02 -8.35 -1.02
CA THR A 132 -1.04 -7.59 -0.30
C THR A 132 -0.82 -7.76 1.19
N PHE A 133 -0.33 -6.73 1.88
CA PHE A 133 -0.02 -6.78 3.31
C PHE A 133 -1.13 -6.14 4.14
N TRP A 134 -1.58 -6.83 5.17
CA TRP A 134 -2.49 -6.26 6.16
C TRP A 134 -1.76 -5.40 7.19
N GLY A 135 -2.49 -4.46 7.81
CA GLY A 135 -2.06 -3.70 8.98
C GLY A 135 -3.15 -2.75 9.47
N SER A 136 -3.12 -2.41 10.75
CA SER A 136 -4.17 -1.60 11.35
C SER A 136 -3.99 -0.09 11.15
N ASP A 137 -2.75 0.43 11.18
CA ASP A 137 -2.47 1.85 11.38
C ASP A 137 -3.23 2.39 12.61
N VAL A 138 -3.07 1.70 13.74
CA VAL A 138 -3.91 1.78 14.96
C VAL A 138 -4.13 3.21 15.48
N SER A 139 -3.15 4.09 15.30
CA SER A 139 -3.25 5.49 15.75
C SER A 139 -4.29 6.33 14.98
N ARG A 140 -4.79 5.81 13.87
CA ARG A 140 -5.74 6.48 12.97
C ARG A 140 -7.06 5.75 12.79
N LEU A 141 -7.19 4.53 13.33
CA LEU A 141 -8.40 3.73 13.16
C LEU A 141 -9.64 4.43 13.72
N LYS A 142 -10.72 4.45 12.91
CA LYS A 142 -12.05 4.89 13.34
C LYS A 142 -12.84 3.82 14.08
N CYS A 143 -12.41 2.57 14.02
CA CYS A 143 -13.02 1.40 14.64
C CYS A 143 -12.06 0.74 15.62
N SER A 144 -12.50 -0.27 16.34
CA SER A 144 -11.64 -1.07 17.21
C SER A 144 -10.59 -1.84 16.40
N TRP A 145 -9.45 -2.14 17.01
CA TRP A 145 -8.43 -3.01 16.42
C TRP A 145 -9.01 -4.40 16.09
N ARG A 146 -9.93 -4.90 16.93
CA ARG A 146 -10.62 -6.16 16.72
C ARG A 146 -11.40 -6.14 15.40
N GLU A 147 -12.26 -5.14 15.18
CA GLU A 147 -13.05 -5.01 13.97
C GLU A 147 -12.17 -4.88 12.72
N CYS A 148 -11.06 -4.11 12.82
CA CYS A 148 -10.11 -3.99 11.73
C CYS A 148 -9.47 -5.33 11.37
N ARG A 149 -9.18 -6.19 12.36
CA ARG A 149 -8.62 -7.52 12.15
C ARG A 149 -9.67 -8.49 11.61
N THR A 150 -10.86 -8.55 12.25
CA THR A 150 -11.93 -9.49 11.86
C THR A 150 -12.48 -9.21 10.49
N LEU A 151 -12.41 -7.96 9.98
CA LEU A 151 -12.70 -7.64 8.59
C LEU A 151 -11.95 -8.55 7.61
N PHE A 152 -10.67 -8.81 7.83
CA PHE A 152 -9.87 -9.69 6.97
C PHE A 152 -10.00 -11.17 7.34
N MET A 153 -10.06 -11.49 8.63
CA MET A 153 -10.03 -12.86 9.12
C MET A 153 -11.38 -13.58 9.06
N GLU A 154 -12.49 -12.84 9.09
CA GLU A 154 -13.85 -13.41 9.23
C GLU A 154 -14.77 -12.96 8.08
N GLU A 155 -14.70 -11.69 7.65
CA GLU A 155 -15.63 -11.17 6.63
C GLU A 155 -15.13 -11.42 5.19
N CYS A 156 -13.80 -11.47 4.97
CA CYS A 156 -13.21 -11.74 3.67
C CYS A 156 -13.17 -13.25 3.38
N SER A 157 -14.34 -13.88 3.22
CA SER A 157 -14.48 -15.33 3.01
C SER A 157 -13.82 -15.87 1.74
N PHE A 158 -13.36 -15.01 0.85
CA PHE A 158 -12.59 -15.35 -0.34
C PHE A 158 -11.08 -15.54 -0.05
N LEU A 159 -10.60 -15.17 1.14
CA LEU A 159 -9.23 -15.46 1.58
C LEU A 159 -9.18 -16.86 2.22
N SER A 160 -8.24 -17.67 1.78
CA SER A 160 -7.94 -18.95 2.41
C SER A 160 -7.12 -18.76 3.70
N SER A 161 -7.01 -19.81 4.52
CA SER A 161 -6.09 -19.80 5.67
C SER A 161 -4.66 -19.51 5.27
N ASP A 162 -4.22 -20.07 4.13
CA ASP A 162 -2.86 -19.86 3.63
C ASP A 162 -2.61 -18.41 3.20
N ASP A 163 -3.64 -17.73 2.66
CA ASP A 163 -3.57 -16.31 2.32
C ASP A 163 -3.47 -15.39 3.57
N LEU A 164 -3.85 -15.91 4.72
CA LEU A 164 -3.86 -15.18 6.00
C LEU A 164 -2.65 -15.51 6.89
N GLU A 165 -1.84 -16.50 6.53
CA GLU A 165 -0.60 -16.87 7.24
C GLU A 165 0.60 -16.08 6.70
N TRP A 166 1.02 -15.04 7.44
CA TRP A 166 2.16 -14.17 7.13
C TRP A 166 3.10 -14.04 8.30
#